data_ea00de121978586a0c7af95b60fc6af3
#
_entry.id   ea00de121978586a0c7af95b60fc6af3
#
_cell.length_a   1.000
_cell.length_b   1.000
_cell.length_c   1.000
_cell.angle_alpha   90.00
_cell.angle_beta   90.00
_cell.angle_gamma   90.00
#
_symmetry.space_group_name_H-M   'P 1'
#
loop_
_entity.id
_entity.type
_entity.pdbx_description
1 polymer ?
#
loop_
_entity_poly.entity_id
_entity_poly.type
_entity_poly.pdbx_seq_one_letter_code
_entity_poly.pdbx_strand_id
1 'polypeptide(L)'
;MRKLIALFSAASVITVIISTAYAQDDEALAILIPGGGTYSRPIATDSAEAQAFFDQGIRMAWSFYFPESIASYQEAARLDPDSPMPQWGI
;
A
#
# COMPACT_ATOMS: atom_id res chain seq x y z
N MET A 1 -27.56 -17.68 33.64
CA MET A 1 -26.24 -18.21 33.28
C MET A 1 -26.13 -18.61 31.81
N ARG A 2 -27.06 -19.36 31.23
CA ARG A 2 -27.02 -19.76 29.82
C ARG A 2 -27.06 -18.60 28.82
N LYS A 3 -27.80 -17.52 29.12
CA LYS A 3 -27.89 -16.32 28.25
C LYS A 3 -26.60 -15.49 28.22
N LEU A 4 -25.81 -15.48 29.29
CA LEU A 4 -24.54 -14.77 29.37
C LEU A 4 -23.45 -15.46 28.53
N ILE A 5 -23.40 -16.79 28.51
CA ILE A 5 -22.46 -17.57 27.72
C ILE A 5 -22.67 -17.36 26.21
N ALA A 6 -23.94 -17.30 25.76
CA ALA A 6 -24.28 -17.05 24.37
C ALA A 6 -23.86 -15.63 23.90
N LEU A 7 -23.94 -14.61 24.75
CA LEU A 7 -23.48 -13.25 24.45
C LEU A 7 -21.96 -13.15 24.32
N PHE A 8 -21.20 -13.85 25.16
CA PHE A 8 -19.74 -13.90 25.06
C PHE A 8 -19.26 -14.59 23.79
N SER A 9 -19.92 -15.66 23.35
CA SER A 9 -19.62 -16.38 22.13
C SER A 9 -19.82 -15.52 20.88
N ALA A 10 -20.90 -14.77 20.80
CA ALA A 10 -21.20 -13.86 19.70
C ALA A 10 -20.18 -12.70 19.60
N ALA A 11 -19.78 -12.13 20.71
CA ALA A 11 -18.78 -11.06 20.76
C ALA A 11 -17.39 -11.52 20.26
N SER A 12 -16.98 -12.74 20.61
CA SER A 12 -15.72 -13.31 20.16
C SER A 12 -15.67 -13.53 18.65
N VAL A 13 -16.76 -14.00 18.05
CA VAL A 13 -16.85 -14.20 16.60
C VAL A 13 -16.75 -12.88 15.84
N ILE A 14 -17.42 -11.84 16.31
CA ILE A 14 -17.39 -10.50 15.70
C ILE A 14 -15.96 -9.93 15.75
N THR A 15 -15.26 -10.09 16.86
CA THR A 15 -13.89 -9.59 17.00
C THR A 15 -12.91 -10.25 16.01
N VAL A 16 -13.03 -11.54 15.79
CA VAL A 16 -12.19 -12.28 14.82
C VAL A 16 -12.47 -11.81 13.39
N ILE A 17 -13.73 -11.60 13.02
CA ILE A 17 -14.09 -11.14 11.67
C ILE A 17 -13.53 -9.74 11.40
N ILE A 18 -13.62 -8.83 12.35
CA ILE A 18 -13.09 -7.47 12.22
C ILE A 18 -11.57 -7.50 12.07
N SER A 19 -10.87 -8.30 12.85
CA SER A 19 -9.41 -8.42 12.76
C SER A 19 -8.95 -8.94 11.38
N THR A 20 -9.67 -9.87 10.81
CA THR A 20 -9.35 -10.43 9.48
C THR A 20 -9.59 -9.41 8.37
N ALA A 21 -10.61 -8.58 8.46
CA ALA A 21 -10.91 -7.54 7.47
C ALA A 21 -9.82 -6.45 7.46
N TYR A 22 -9.33 -6.01 8.61
CA TYR A 22 -8.25 -5.00 8.69
C TYR A 22 -6.89 -5.54 8.21
N ALA A 23 -6.59 -6.81 8.37
CA ALA A 23 -5.34 -7.40 7.93
C ALA A 23 -5.18 -7.43 6.39
N GLN A 24 -6.27 -7.37 5.62
CA GLN A 24 -6.23 -7.38 4.15
C GLN A 24 -5.85 -6.02 3.54
N ASP A 25 -6.03 -4.91 4.25
CA ASP A 25 -5.73 -3.55 3.78
C ASP A 25 -4.23 -3.19 3.87
N ASP A 26 -3.42 -4.01 4.56
CA ASP A 26 -1.99 -3.78 4.76
C ASP A 26 -1.11 -4.53 3.75
N GLU A 27 -1.69 -5.22 2.78
CA GLU A 27 -0.93 -5.96 1.78
C GLU A 27 -0.25 -5.02 0.78
N ALA A 28 1.06 -5.17 0.63
CA ALA A 28 1.84 -4.40 -0.32
C ALA A 28 1.42 -4.70 -1.77
N LEU A 29 1.28 -3.64 -2.56
CA LEU A 29 0.87 -3.73 -3.97
C LEU A 29 2.05 -3.89 -4.92
N ALA A 30 3.26 -3.58 -4.46
CA ALA A 30 4.50 -3.70 -5.22
C ALA A 30 5.68 -3.96 -4.28
N ILE A 31 6.80 -4.37 -4.85
CA ILE A 31 8.08 -4.52 -4.16
C ILE A 31 9.12 -3.64 -4.84
N LEU A 32 10.14 -3.19 -4.08
CA LEU A 32 11.27 -2.49 -4.65
C LEU A 32 12.20 -3.48 -5.35
N ILE A 33 12.48 -3.23 -6.64
CA ILE A 33 13.31 -4.06 -7.49
C ILE A 33 14.66 -3.38 -7.68
N PRO A 34 15.79 -4.01 -7.30
CA PRO A 34 17.11 -3.42 -7.50
C PRO A 34 17.52 -3.38 -8.98
N GLY A 35 18.46 -2.50 -9.32
CA GLY A 35 19.06 -2.44 -10.65
C GLY A 35 18.36 -1.51 -11.64
N GLY A 36 17.33 -0.78 -11.21
CA GLY A 36 16.59 0.16 -12.07
C GLY A 36 17.27 1.52 -12.27
N GLY A 37 18.46 1.74 -11.72
CA GLY A 37 19.17 3.00 -11.80
C GLY A 37 18.94 3.89 -10.57
N THR A 38 19.37 5.17 -10.66
CA THR A 38 19.39 6.10 -9.54
C THR A 38 18.52 7.34 -9.76
N TYR A 39 17.80 7.42 -10.88
CA TYR A 39 16.93 8.56 -11.14
C TYR A 39 15.88 8.71 -10.03
N SER A 40 15.76 9.90 -9.50
CA SER A 40 14.80 10.24 -8.46
C SER A 40 14.16 11.59 -8.75
N ARG A 41 12.88 11.70 -8.50
CA ARG A 41 12.16 12.98 -8.53
C ARG A 41 11.50 13.19 -7.18
N PRO A 42 11.96 14.16 -6.38
CA PRO A 42 11.36 14.46 -5.09
C PRO A 42 9.88 14.84 -5.23
N ILE A 43 9.06 14.26 -4.37
CA ILE A 43 7.64 14.57 -4.25
C ILE A 43 7.31 15.07 -2.86
N ALA A 44 6.12 15.65 -2.67
CA ALA A 44 5.65 16.10 -1.36
C ALA A 44 5.25 14.89 -0.52
N THR A 45 6.20 14.31 0.21
CA THR A 45 5.99 13.21 1.13
C THR A 45 7.05 13.20 2.23
N ASP A 46 6.65 12.82 3.44
CA ASP A 46 7.55 12.55 4.55
C ASP A 46 7.94 11.07 4.64
N SER A 47 7.34 10.22 3.80
CA SER A 47 7.63 8.80 3.74
C SER A 47 8.76 8.51 2.75
N ALA A 48 9.92 8.10 3.26
CA ALA A 48 11.04 7.68 2.42
C ALA A 48 10.69 6.48 1.54
N GLU A 49 9.86 5.58 2.05
CA GLU A 49 9.41 4.41 1.32
C GLU A 49 8.44 4.77 0.19
N ALA A 50 7.50 5.69 0.43
CA ALA A 50 6.62 6.21 -0.63
C ALA A 50 7.43 6.91 -1.72
N GLN A 51 8.45 7.68 -1.37
CA GLN A 51 9.36 8.30 -2.33
C GLN A 51 10.09 7.25 -3.19
N ALA A 52 10.57 6.18 -2.56
CA ALA A 52 11.27 5.11 -3.26
C ALA A 52 10.37 4.39 -4.28
N PHE A 53 9.13 4.11 -3.92
CA PHE A 53 8.16 3.52 -4.85
C PHE A 53 7.76 4.47 -5.97
N PHE A 54 7.61 5.76 -5.67
CA PHE A 54 7.35 6.76 -6.71
C PHE A 54 8.50 6.82 -7.72
N ASP A 55 9.73 6.84 -7.26
CA ASP A 55 10.93 6.84 -8.13
C ASP A 55 10.98 5.58 -8.99
N GLN A 56 10.67 4.41 -8.42
CA GLN A 56 10.58 3.18 -9.17
C GLN A 56 9.49 3.24 -10.24
N GLY A 57 8.34 3.82 -9.93
CA GLY A 57 7.26 4.02 -10.88
C GLY A 57 7.71 4.82 -12.11
N ILE A 58 8.42 5.92 -11.90
CA ILE A 58 8.97 6.74 -12.99
C ILE A 58 9.99 5.96 -13.82
N ARG A 59 10.93 5.26 -13.20
CA ARG A 59 11.96 4.47 -13.89
C ARG A 59 11.33 3.40 -14.77
N MET A 60 10.30 2.73 -14.28
CA MET A 60 9.58 1.69 -15.01
C MET A 60 8.73 2.26 -16.14
N ALA A 61 8.12 3.45 -15.95
CA ALA A 61 7.39 4.14 -17.01
C ALA A 61 8.32 4.47 -18.19
N TRP A 62 9.52 5.00 -17.94
CA TRP A 62 10.52 5.28 -18.97
C TRP A 62 11.05 4.03 -19.64
N SER A 63 10.98 2.90 -18.97
CA SER A 63 11.39 1.59 -19.53
C SER A 63 10.23 0.85 -20.19
N PHE A 64 9.06 1.46 -20.30
CA PHE A 64 7.84 0.88 -20.87
C PHE A 64 7.27 -0.32 -20.07
N TYR A 65 7.67 -0.51 -18.82
CA TYR A 65 7.08 -1.50 -17.91
C TYR A 65 5.87 -0.90 -17.19
N PHE A 66 4.78 -0.66 -17.92
CA PHE A 66 3.63 0.09 -17.42
C PHE A 66 2.88 -0.60 -16.28
N PRO A 67 2.60 -1.91 -16.32
CA PRO A 67 1.93 -2.55 -15.18
C PRO A 67 2.71 -2.43 -13.88
N GLU A 68 4.02 -2.62 -13.92
CA GLU A 68 4.90 -2.51 -12.75
C GLU A 68 5.06 -1.05 -12.30
N SER A 69 5.06 -0.12 -13.24
CA SER A 69 5.05 1.31 -12.96
C SER A 69 3.79 1.71 -12.19
N ILE A 70 2.63 1.31 -12.68
CA ILE A 70 1.33 1.59 -12.04
C ILE A 70 1.29 0.98 -10.64
N ALA A 71 1.70 -0.28 -10.48
CA ALA A 71 1.75 -0.94 -9.18
C ALA A 71 2.66 -0.19 -8.19
N SER A 72 3.81 0.33 -8.65
CA SER A 72 4.72 1.13 -7.83
C SER A 72 4.09 2.45 -7.38
N TYR A 73 3.38 3.15 -8.26
CA TYR A 73 2.64 4.37 -7.90
C TYR A 73 1.50 4.07 -6.93
N GLN A 74 0.79 2.97 -7.12
CA GLN A 74 -0.27 2.54 -6.21
C GLN A 74 0.28 2.24 -4.81
N GLU A 75 1.44 1.61 -4.72
CA GLU A 75 2.10 1.35 -3.43
C GLU A 75 2.55 2.67 -2.77
N ALA A 76 3.11 3.60 -3.52
CA ALA A 76 3.45 4.93 -2.99
C ALA A 76 2.21 5.64 -2.44
N ALA A 77 1.07 5.58 -3.15
CA ALA A 77 -0.20 6.15 -2.69
C ALA A 77 -0.74 5.44 -1.45
N ARG A 78 -0.55 4.13 -1.34
CA ARG A 78 -0.95 3.38 -0.14
C ARG A 78 -0.14 3.79 1.08
N LEU A 79 1.16 4.01 0.92
CA LEU A 79 2.09 4.39 1.99
C LEU A 79 1.91 5.85 2.43
N ASP A 80 1.54 6.73 1.51
CA ASP A 80 1.24 8.14 1.79
C ASP A 80 0.03 8.60 0.98
N PRO A 81 -1.20 8.39 1.48
CA PRO A 81 -2.42 8.77 0.75
C PRO A 81 -2.58 10.28 0.53
N ASP A 82 -1.91 11.10 1.33
CA ASP A 82 -2.00 12.56 1.25
C ASP A 82 -1.07 13.15 0.19
N SER A 83 -0.11 12.38 -0.31
CA SER A 83 0.77 12.82 -1.38
C SER A 83 0.05 12.80 -2.72
N PRO A 84 -0.01 13.91 -3.47
CA PRO A 84 -0.78 13.98 -4.72
C PRO A 84 -0.07 13.33 -5.91
N MET A 85 1.26 13.32 -5.94
CA MET A 85 2.01 12.90 -7.12
C MET A 85 1.86 11.42 -7.51
N PRO A 86 1.74 10.46 -6.57
CA PRO A 86 1.47 9.07 -6.95
C PRO A 86 0.19 8.91 -7.76
N GLN A 87 -0.85 9.68 -7.44
CA GLN A 87 -2.11 9.64 -8.18
C GLN A 87 -1.97 10.11 -9.63
N TRP A 88 -1.05 11.02 -9.90
CA TRP A 88 -0.75 11.46 -11.26
C TRP A 88 -0.19 10.33 -12.12
N GLY A 89 0.56 9.42 -11.54
CA GLY A 89 1.18 8.30 -12.26
C GLY A 89 0.24 7.12 -12.53
N ILE A 90 -0.82 7.02 -11.75
CA ILE A 90 -1.79 5.94 -11.90
C ILE A 90 -2.71 6.25 -13.07
#